data_3cbeffa447ca13ce1db24bbab55c8397
#
_entry.id   3cbeffa447ca13ce1db24bbab55c8397
#
_cell.length_a   1.000
_cell.length_b   1.000
_cell.length_c   1.000
_cell.angle_alpha   90.00
_cell.angle_beta   90.00
_cell.angle_gamma   90.00
#
_symmetry.space_group_name_H-M   'P 1'
#
loop_
_entity.id
_entity.type
_entity.pdbx_description
1 polymer ?
#
loop_
_entity_poly.entity_id
_entity_poly.type
_entity_poly.pdbx_seq_one_letter_code
_entity_poly.pdbx_strand_id
1 'polypeptide(L)'
;KSHPIATEDEIGWAMVKELSVNAAKLFEPEFEKQNGRNGRLSIQTDPRNFRNAKALTDQAVEFSQLAKNMIVKIPVTSEAIAAFEEATYQGVSLNATVSFSVAQTIAVAEAIERGLKRREAEGKDISQMGPVCTIMVGRVDDWVKVGAEKMGAKVDPEILEWAGVAVFRHAHKVYTERGYRTRLLSAAFRNHMHWSEIIGGDSVISPPYAWQVKINELGITPNLNSVNEPIEARILDPLLENFPAFRKLYDVDGLKVEEFTHFGATLRTLRGVLQSVNDLESFVRDVTVPNPDK
;
A
#
# COMPACT_ATOMS: atom_id res chain seq x y z
N LYS A 1 -22.50 -8.27 22.69
CA LYS A 1 -23.57 -9.15 23.22
C LYS A 1 -23.64 -10.49 22.47
N SER A 2 -23.25 -10.54 21.19
CA SER A 2 -23.25 -11.76 20.35
C SER A 2 -22.06 -12.70 20.64
N HIS A 3 -21.00 -12.23 21.30
CA HIS A 3 -19.78 -12.98 21.61
C HIS A 3 -19.38 -12.81 23.09
N PRO A 4 -20.14 -13.37 24.03
CA PRO A 4 -20.00 -13.06 25.47
C PRO A 4 -18.69 -13.56 26.10
N ILE A 5 -17.98 -14.49 25.46
CA ILE A 5 -16.73 -15.09 25.94
C ILE A 5 -15.50 -14.67 25.10
N ALA A 6 -15.71 -13.85 24.07
CA ALA A 6 -14.62 -13.45 23.18
C ALA A 6 -13.73 -12.37 23.83
N THR A 7 -12.44 -12.44 23.54
CA THR A 7 -11.46 -11.44 23.94
C THR A 7 -11.63 -10.12 23.17
N GLU A 8 -11.00 -9.04 23.63
CA GLU A 8 -10.98 -7.74 22.94
C GLU A 8 -10.46 -7.86 21.50
N ASP A 9 -9.40 -8.64 21.32
CA ASP A 9 -8.80 -8.92 20.01
C ASP A 9 -9.80 -9.64 19.07
N GLU A 10 -10.43 -10.70 19.56
CA GLU A 10 -11.41 -11.47 18.76
C GLU A 10 -12.62 -10.62 18.37
N ILE A 11 -13.12 -9.78 19.27
CA ILE A 11 -14.20 -8.83 18.97
C ILE A 11 -13.73 -7.80 17.94
N GLY A 12 -12.55 -7.22 18.13
CA GLY A 12 -11.96 -6.24 17.21
C GLY A 12 -11.85 -6.79 15.78
N TRP A 13 -11.29 -7.99 15.63
CA TRP A 13 -11.19 -8.65 14.32
C TRP A 13 -12.54 -9.05 13.73
N ALA A 14 -13.49 -9.47 14.55
CA ALA A 14 -14.86 -9.74 14.08
C ALA A 14 -15.50 -8.46 13.51
N MET A 15 -15.33 -7.32 14.19
CA MET A 15 -15.82 -6.02 13.70
C MET A 15 -15.15 -5.62 12.38
N VAL A 16 -13.83 -5.77 12.26
CA VAL A 16 -13.09 -5.46 11.02
C VAL A 16 -13.59 -6.32 9.86
N LYS A 17 -13.77 -7.63 10.07
CA LYS A 17 -14.29 -8.55 9.05
C LYS A 17 -15.71 -8.18 8.62
N GLU A 18 -16.62 -7.93 9.56
CA GLU A 18 -18.01 -7.56 9.28
C GLU A 18 -18.10 -6.25 8.50
N LEU A 19 -17.39 -5.21 8.94
CA LEU A 19 -17.33 -3.93 8.24
C LEU A 19 -16.76 -4.08 6.82
N SER A 20 -15.73 -4.90 6.68
CA SER A 20 -15.11 -5.16 5.37
C SER A 20 -16.07 -5.88 4.43
N VAL A 21 -16.80 -6.90 4.89
CA VAL A 21 -17.81 -7.60 4.08
C VAL A 21 -18.94 -6.64 3.67
N ASN A 22 -19.42 -5.81 4.58
CA ASN A 22 -20.47 -4.85 4.28
C ASN A 22 -20.00 -3.78 3.27
N ALA A 23 -18.79 -3.29 3.40
CA ALA A 23 -18.21 -2.35 2.45
C ALA A 23 -17.94 -3.01 1.09
N ALA A 24 -17.48 -4.26 1.05
CA ALA A 24 -17.21 -4.98 -0.20
C ALA A 24 -18.47 -5.09 -1.08
N LYS A 25 -19.64 -5.31 -0.49
CA LYS A 25 -20.93 -5.36 -1.20
C LYS A 25 -21.21 -4.10 -2.01
N LEU A 26 -20.81 -2.94 -1.52
CA LEU A 26 -21.03 -1.66 -2.20
C LEU A 26 -20.23 -1.56 -3.52
N PHE A 27 -19.12 -2.26 -3.62
CA PHE A 27 -18.22 -2.25 -4.78
C PHE A 27 -18.44 -3.44 -5.74
N GLU A 28 -19.24 -4.44 -5.36
CA GLU A 28 -19.53 -5.61 -6.20
C GLU A 28 -20.03 -5.25 -7.61
N PRO A 29 -20.96 -4.30 -7.81
CA PRO A 29 -21.41 -3.96 -9.15
C PRO A 29 -20.28 -3.49 -10.07
N GLU A 30 -19.33 -2.72 -9.53
CA GLU A 30 -18.18 -2.26 -10.29
C GLU A 30 -17.16 -3.38 -10.54
N PHE A 31 -17.00 -4.29 -9.57
CA PHE A 31 -16.16 -5.47 -9.71
C PHE A 31 -16.64 -6.36 -10.86
N GLU A 32 -17.93 -6.63 -10.92
CA GLU A 32 -18.54 -7.44 -11.99
C GLU A 32 -18.46 -6.76 -13.35
N LYS A 33 -18.83 -5.47 -13.41
CA LYS A 33 -18.76 -4.67 -14.64
C LYS A 33 -17.37 -4.65 -15.26
N GLN A 34 -16.32 -4.66 -14.43
CA GLN A 34 -14.92 -4.59 -14.88
C GLN A 34 -14.20 -5.94 -14.81
N ASN A 35 -14.94 -7.04 -14.73
CA ASN A 35 -14.38 -8.39 -14.68
C ASN A 35 -13.26 -8.55 -13.66
N GLY A 36 -13.46 -8.05 -12.46
CA GLY A 36 -12.51 -8.15 -11.37
C GLY A 36 -11.36 -7.15 -11.38
N ARG A 37 -11.21 -6.31 -12.40
CA ARG A 37 -10.10 -5.36 -12.48
C ARG A 37 -10.16 -4.27 -11.40
N ASN A 38 -11.33 -3.70 -11.15
CA ASN A 38 -11.61 -2.70 -10.12
C ASN A 38 -12.77 -3.16 -9.21
N GLY A 39 -13.28 -2.27 -8.35
CA GLY A 39 -14.39 -2.61 -7.46
C GLY A 39 -13.99 -3.55 -6.31
N ARG A 40 -12.73 -3.50 -5.88
CA ARG A 40 -12.21 -4.32 -4.77
C ARG A 40 -12.16 -3.54 -3.48
N LEU A 41 -12.38 -4.25 -2.36
CA LEU A 41 -12.14 -3.75 -1.01
C LEU A 41 -10.83 -4.32 -0.46
N SER A 42 -9.94 -3.45 0.03
CA SER A 42 -8.72 -3.88 0.71
C SER A 42 -8.96 -4.12 2.19
N ILE A 43 -8.74 -5.34 2.66
CA ILE A 43 -8.67 -5.69 4.09
C ILE A 43 -7.22 -5.90 4.50
N GLN A 44 -6.80 -5.29 5.61
CA GLN A 44 -5.42 -5.37 6.12
C GLN A 44 -5.23 -6.63 6.96
N THR A 45 -4.14 -7.37 6.72
CA THR A 45 -3.69 -8.43 7.64
C THR A 45 -3.26 -7.85 8.98
N ASP A 46 -3.25 -8.65 10.03
CA ASP A 46 -2.76 -8.26 11.33
C ASP A 46 -1.29 -7.81 11.24
N PRO A 47 -0.99 -6.53 11.51
CA PRO A 47 0.35 -6.01 11.37
C PRO A 47 1.34 -6.62 12.36
N ARG A 48 0.88 -7.28 13.43
CA ARG A 48 1.74 -8.00 14.39
C ARG A 48 2.46 -9.18 13.73
N ASN A 49 1.91 -9.70 12.62
CA ASN A 49 2.49 -10.79 11.83
C ASN A 49 3.56 -10.35 10.83
N PHE A 50 4.00 -9.09 10.82
CA PHE A 50 4.86 -8.52 9.79
C PHE A 50 6.20 -9.25 9.57
N ARG A 51 6.63 -10.10 10.50
CA ARG A 51 7.84 -10.94 10.43
C ARG A 51 7.54 -12.43 10.22
N ASN A 52 6.28 -12.81 9.98
CA ASN A 52 5.90 -14.20 9.86
C ASN A 52 5.19 -14.44 8.52
N ALA A 53 5.96 -14.87 7.51
CA ALA A 53 5.46 -15.12 6.16
C ALA A 53 4.29 -16.11 6.14
N LYS A 54 4.37 -17.20 6.96
CA LYS A 54 3.30 -18.19 7.01
C LYS A 54 2.01 -17.61 7.58
N ALA A 55 2.07 -16.90 8.69
CA ALA A 55 0.90 -16.28 9.29
C ALA A 55 0.26 -15.23 8.37
N LEU A 56 1.08 -14.43 7.66
CA LEU A 56 0.60 -13.49 6.64
C LEU A 56 -0.11 -14.21 5.49
N THR A 57 0.45 -15.32 5.01
CA THR A 57 -0.16 -16.13 3.95
C THR A 57 -1.47 -16.74 4.40
N ASP A 58 -1.50 -17.40 5.56
CA ASP A 58 -2.70 -18.06 6.08
C ASP A 58 -3.85 -17.06 6.27
N GLN A 59 -3.55 -15.90 6.84
CA GLN A 59 -4.54 -14.84 7.05
C GLN A 59 -4.97 -14.20 5.71
N ALA A 60 -4.06 -14.08 4.74
CA ALA A 60 -4.42 -13.59 3.41
C ALA A 60 -5.40 -14.53 2.71
N VAL A 61 -5.20 -15.82 2.81
CA VAL A 61 -6.13 -16.83 2.28
C VAL A 61 -7.47 -16.75 2.99
N GLU A 62 -7.50 -16.72 4.33
CA GLU A 62 -8.71 -16.55 5.11
C GLU A 62 -9.51 -15.31 4.69
N PHE A 63 -8.84 -14.16 4.63
CA PHE A 63 -9.51 -12.89 4.34
C PHE A 63 -9.98 -12.79 2.89
N SER A 64 -9.32 -13.44 1.96
CA SER A 64 -9.76 -13.49 0.55
C SER A 64 -11.09 -14.18 0.37
N GLN A 65 -11.48 -15.06 1.29
CA GLN A 65 -12.74 -15.81 1.26
C GLN A 65 -13.93 -15.04 1.83
N LEU A 66 -13.72 -13.88 2.45
CA LEU A 66 -14.79 -13.09 3.07
C LEU A 66 -15.75 -12.49 2.04
N ALA A 67 -15.28 -12.11 0.85
CA ALA A 67 -16.09 -11.70 -0.29
C ALA A 67 -15.30 -11.87 -1.59
N LYS A 68 -15.98 -12.10 -2.72
CA LYS A 68 -15.35 -12.33 -4.04
C LYS A 68 -14.48 -11.18 -4.54
N ASN A 69 -14.75 -9.96 -4.10
CA ASN A 69 -14.01 -8.75 -4.46
C ASN A 69 -13.06 -8.26 -3.36
N MET A 70 -12.69 -9.15 -2.41
CA MET A 70 -11.62 -8.82 -1.48
C MET A 70 -10.27 -8.74 -2.17
N ILE A 71 -9.46 -7.78 -1.72
CA ILE A 71 -8.02 -7.73 -1.98
C ILE A 71 -7.32 -7.62 -0.63
N VAL A 72 -6.36 -8.49 -0.35
CA VAL A 72 -5.74 -8.56 0.98
C VAL A 72 -4.48 -7.73 1.04
N LYS A 73 -4.41 -6.85 2.04
CA LYS A 73 -3.34 -5.88 2.19
C LYS A 73 -2.27 -6.41 3.14
N ILE A 74 -1.02 -6.55 2.64
CA ILE A 74 0.14 -7.09 3.36
C ILE A 74 1.25 -6.04 3.40
N PRO A 75 1.93 -5.79 4.56
CA PRO A 75 3.06 -4.88 4.63
C PRO A 75 4.29 -5.44 3.91
N VAL A 76 5.03 -4.59 3.19
CA VAL A 76 6.26 -4.98 2.50
C VAL A 76 7.43 -5.00 3.49
N THR A 77 7.64 -6.16 4.09
CA THR A 77 8.78 -6.48 4.93
C THR A 77 9.65 -7.54 4.25
N SER A 78 10.85 -7.77 4.76
CA SER A 78 11.78 -8.79 4.23
C SER A 78 11.11 -10.17 4.19
N GLU A 79 10.45 -10.54 5.25
CA GLU A 79 9.80 -11.83 5.42
C GLU A 79 8.51 -11.95 4.58
N ALA A 80 7.80 -10.83 4.38
CA ALA A 80 6.55 -10.82 3.63
C ALA A 80 6.74 -11.08 2.12
N ILE A 81 7.97 -10.92 1.58
CA ILE A 81 8.22 -11.22 0.15
C ILE A 81 7.85 -12.67 -0.19
N ALA A 82 8.15 -13.62 0.69
CA ALA A 82 7.73 -15.01 0.51
C ALA A 82 6.19 -15.17 0.60
N ALA A 83 5.53 -14.39 1.46
CA ALA A 83 4.06 -14.43 1.56
C ALA A 83 3.38 -13.88 0.31
N PHE A 84 3.95 -12.86 -0.36
CA PHE A 84 3.42 -12.36 -1.64
C PHE A 84 3.41 -13.44 -2.72
N GLU A 85 4.47 -14.24 -2.86
CA GLU A 85 4.51 -15.34 -3.80
C GLU A 85 3.50 -16.42 -3.45
N GLU A 86 3.53 -16.91 -2.21
CA GLU A 86 2.74 -18.06 -1.80
C GLU A 86 1.23 -17.74 -1.77
N ALA A 87 0.80 -16.60 -1.21
CA ALA A 87 -0.61 -16.22 -1.22
C ALA A 87 -1.13 -15.97 -2.65
N THR A 88 -0.30 -15.39 -3.55
CA THR A 88 -0.66 -15.27 -4.97
C THR A 88 -0.84 -16.65 -5.60
N TYR A 89 0.07 -17.59 -5.35
CA TYR A 89 -0.06 -18.96 -5.84
C TYR A 89 -1.33 -19.64 -5.31
N GLN A 90 -1.77 -19.33 -4.08
CA GLN A 90 -3.05 -19.82 -3.54
C GLN A 90 -4.28 -19.09 -4.10
N GLY A 91 -4.11 -18.09 -4.98
CA GLY A 91 -5.19 -17.41 -5.71
C GLY A 91 -5.67 -16.12 -5.06
N VAL A 92 -4.94 -15.60 -4.09
CA VAL A 92 -5.29 -14.35 -3.43
C VAL A 92 -4.85 -13.15 -4.27
N SER A 93 -5.76 -12.20 -4.51
CA SER A 93 -5.38 -10.87 -4.99
C SER A 93 -4.81 -10.06 -3.83
N LEU A 94 -3.59 -9.53 -4.00
CA LEU A 94 -2.85 -8.87 -2.94
C LEU A 94 -2.68 -7.37 -3.21
N ASN A 95 -2.73 -6.58 -2.12
CA ASN A 95 -2.34 -5.18 -2.10
C ASN A 95 -1.11 -5.03 -1.20
N ALA A 96 0.07 -4.91 -1.80
CA ALA A 96 1.27 -4.60 -1.03
C ALA A 96 1.18 -3.18 -0.44
N THR A 97 1.53 -3.03 0.83
CA THR A 97 1.49 -1.73 1.54
C THR A 97 2.73 -1.56 2.42
N VAL A 98 2.89 -0.41 3.08
CA VAL A 98 4.13 -0.08 3.80
C VAL A 98 5.33 -0.16 2.84
N SER A 99 5.12 0.34 1.63
CA SER A 99 6.11 0.39 0.56
C SER A 99 6.35 1.85 0.17
N PHE A 100 7.62 2.18 -0.02
CA PHE A 100 8.11 3.55 -0.20
C PHE A 100 9.17 3.66 -1.29
N SER A 101 9.83 2.56 -1.65
CA SER A 101 10.95 2.56 -2.58
C SER A 101 10.65 1.76 -3.85
N VAL A 102 11.35 2.15 -4.93
CA VAL A 102 11.30 1.41 -6.19
C VAL A 102 11.74 -0.05 -5.98
N ALA A 103 12.81 -0.27 -5.19
CA ALA A 103 13.29 -1.61 -4.86
C ALA A 103 12.22 -2.48 -4.18
N GLN A 104 11.47 -1.93 -3.21
CA GLN A 104 10.37 -2.67 -2.57
C GLN A 104 9.29 -3.05 -3.59
N THR A 105 8.90 -2.13 -4.48
CA THR A 105 7.86 -2.41 -5.48
C THR A 105 8.30 -3.50 -6.46
N ILE A 106 9.56 -3.48 -6.89
CA ILE A 106 10.13 -4.51 -7.78
C ILE A 106 10.09 -5.87 -7.11
N ALA A 107 10.58 -5.98 -5.87
CA ALA A 107 10.59 -7.25 -5.14
C ALA A 107 9.18 -7.84 -4.97
N VAL A 108 8.19 -6.98 -4.70
CA VAL A 108 6.77 -7.38 -4.63
C VAL A 108 6.27 -7.89 -5.99
N ALA A 109 6.50 -7.13 -7.06
CA ALA A 109 6.03 -7.51 -8.40
C ALA A 109 6.64 -8.84 -8.83
N GLU A 110 7.95 -9.04 -8.60
CA GLU A 110 8.63 -10.29 -8.94
C GLU A 110 8.11 -11.49 -8.12
N ALA A 111 7.81 -11.30 -6.82
CA ALA A 111 7.21 -12.35 -5.99
C ALA A 111 5.81 -12.72 -6.50
N ILE A 112 4.99 -11.74 -6.81
CA ILE A 112 3.64 -11.94 -7.37
C ILE A 112 3.74 -12.63 -8.74
N GLU A 113 4.65 -12.21 -9.62
CA GLU A 113 4.86 -12.84 -10.92
C GLU A 113 5.25 -14.32 -10.79
N ARG A 114 6.10 -14.68 -9.81
CA ARG A 114 6.41 -16.10 -9.54
C ARG A 114 5.16 -16.88 -9.11
N GLY A 115 4.34 -16.31 -8.20
CA GLY A 115 3.08 -16.92 -7.77
C GLY A 115 2.10 -17.12 -8.93
N LEU A 116 1.93 -16.11 -9.80
CA LEU A 116 1.08 -16.20 -11.00
C LEU A 116 1.58 -17.27 -11.97
N LYS A 117 2.89 -17.31 -12.27
CA LYS A 117 3.48 -18.32 -13.16
C LYS A 117 3.31 -19.74 -12.61
N ARG A 118 3.40 -19.94 -11.30
CA ARG A 118 3.11 -21.25 -10.67
C ARG A 118 1.66 -21.67 -10.90
N ARG A 119 0.71 -20.74 -10.80
CA ARG A 119 -0.71 -21.00 -11.10
C ARG A 119 -0.94 -21.36 -12.55
N GLU A 120 -0.37 -20.59 -13.47
CA GLU A 120 -0.46 -20.82 -14.92
C GLU A 120 0.10 -22.19 -15.31
N ALA A 121 1.25 -22.58 -14.73
CA ALA A 121 1.85 -23.89 -14.96
C ALA A 121 0.97 -25.06 -14.53
N GLU A 122 0.08 -24.84 -13.56
CA GLU A 122 -0.91 -25.84 -13.09
C GLU A 122 -2.29 -25.68 -13.73
N GLY A 123 -2.46 -24.78 -14.71
CA GLY A 123 -3.73 -24.52 -15.37
C GLY A 123 -4.78 -23.85 -14.46
N LYS A 124 -4.37 -23.22 -13.37
CA LYS A 124 -5.27 -22.50 -12.44
C LYS A 124 -5.61 -21.13 -13.02
N ASP A 125 -6.89 -20.76 -12.95
CA ASP A 125 -7.38 -19.48 -13.45
C ASP A 125 -6.75 -18.28 -12.70
N ILE A 126 -6.34 -17.27 -13.48
CA ILE A 126 -5.82 -15.98 -13.00
C ILE A 126 -6.59 -14.79 -13.58
N SER A 127 -7.63 -15.02 -14.37
CA SER A 127 -8.33 -13.99 -15.15
C SER A 127 -8.94 -12.88 -14.33
N GLN A 128 -9.32 -13.18 -13.09
CA GLN A 128 -9.86 -12.21 -12.14
C GLN A 128 -8.86 -11.80 -11.05
N MET A 129 -7.60 -12.18 -11.16
CA MET A 129 -6.59 -11.71 -10.21
C MET A 129 -6.17 -10.28 -10.55
N GLY A 130 -6.18 -9.41 -9.55
CA GLY A 130 -5.87 -7.98 -9.72
C GLY A 130 -4.91 -7.46 -8.65
N PRO A 131 -3.66 -7.96 -8.60
CA PRO A 131 -2.71 -7.52 -7.60
C PRO A 131 -2.33 -6.06 -7.78
N VAL A 132 -2.11 -5.35 -6.66
CA VAL A 132 -1.60 -3.98 -6.65
C VAL A 132 -0.46 -3.83 -5.67
N CYS A 133 0.44 -2.90 -5.95
CA CYS A 133 1.49 -2.47 -5.03
C CYS A 133 1.31 -0.98 -4.71
N THR A 134 1.03 -0.68 -3.46
CA THR A 134 0.81 0.68 -2.98
C THR A 134 2.14 1.35 -2.64
N ILE A 135 2.46 2.44 -3.33
CA ILE A 135 3.46 3.40 -2.88
C ILE A 135 2.75 4.44 -2.01
N MET A 136 3.18 4.58 -0.77
CA MET A 136 2.63 5.57 0.16
C MET A 136 3.29 6.93 -0.09
N VAL A 137 2.98 7.57 -1.22
CA VAL A 137 3.68 8.73 -1.78
C VAL A 137 3.87 9.88 -0.78
N GLY A 138 2.84 10.27 -0.05
CA GLY A 138 2.97 11.33 0.95
C GLY A 138 3.83 10.95 2.15
N ARG A 139 3.97 9.66 2.45
CA ARG A 139 4.93 9.21 3.48
C ARG A 139 6.36 9.15 2.96
N VAL A 140 6.55 9.04 1.65
CA VAL A 140 7.85 9.28 1.01
C VAL A 140 8.28 10.72 1.25
N ASP A 141 7.41 11.70 0.97
CA ASP A 141 7.67 13.12 1.25
C ASP A 141 7.99 13.35 2.72
N ASP A 142 7.14 12.81 3.62
CA ASP A 142 7.34 12.91 5.08
C ASP A 142 8.73 12.39 5.49
N TRP A 143 9.18 11.29 4.88
CA TRP A 143 10.48 10.67 5.20
C TRP A 143 11.65 11.51 4.71
N VAL A 144 11.58 12.05 3.49
CA VAL A 144 12.62 12.93 2.94
C VAL A 144 12.69 14.23 3.73
N LYS A 145 11.55 14.82 4.11
CA LYS A 145 11.48 16.02 4.98
C LYS A 145 12.18 15.79 6.33
N VAL A 146 11.97 14.64 6.96
CA VAL A 146 12.69 14.26 8.19
C VAL A 146 14.19 14.12 7.96
N GLY A 147 14.59 13.59 6.81
CA GLY A 147 16.01 13.52 6.42
C GLY A 147 16.63 14.91 6.25
N ALA A 148 15.94 15.79 5.53
CA ALA A 148 16.35 17.18 5.31
C ALA A 148 16.50 17.95 6.63
N GLU A 149 15.54 17.83 7.53
CA GLU A 149 15.57 18.47 8.85
C GLU A 149 16.78 18.01 9.68
N LYS A 150 17.01 16.68 9.75
CA LYS A 150 18.15 16.11 10.49
C LYS A 150 19.51 16.53 9.97
N MET A 151 19.60 16.82 8.67
CA MET A 151 20.82 17.30 8.02
C MET A 151 20.99 18.83 8.09
N GLY A 152 19.97 19.56 8.56
CA GLY A 152 19.94 21.02 8.48
C GLY A 152 19.99 21.55 7.04
N ALA A 153 19.48 20.77 6.08
CA ALA A 153 19.53 21.09 4.68
C ALA A 153 18.61 22.29 4.36
N LYS A 154 19.17 23.30 3.70
CA LYS A 154 18.40 24.42 3.16
C LYS A 154 18.01 24.08 1.72
N VAL A 155 16.79 23.58 1.56
CA VAL A 155 16.22 23.22 0.26
C VAL A 155 14.83 23.84 0.14
N ASP A 156 14.41 24.15 -1.07
CA ASP A 156 13.06 24.61 -1.34
C ASP A 156 12.04 23.51 -0.91
N PRO A 157 11.08 23.82 -0.04
CA PRO A 157 10.05 22.87 0.39
C PRO A 157 9.30 22.22 -0.78
N GLU A 158 9.09 22.92 -1.88
CA GLU A 158 8.46 22.41 -3.10
C GLU A 158 9.17 21.17 -3.62
N ILE A 159 10.52 21.18 -3.63
CA ILE A 159 11.32 20.04 -4.09
C ILE A 159 11.04 18.78 -3.27
N LEU A 160 10.89 18.92 -1.94
CA LEU A 160 10.61 17.78 -1.06
C LEU A 160 9.21 17.20 -1.25
N GLU A 161 8.26 17.99 -1.76
CA GLU A 161 6.90 17.55 -2.03
C GLU A 161 6.76 16.75 -3.33
N TRP A 162 7.80 16.75 -4.17
CA TRP A 162 7.87 15.94 -5.37
C TRP A 162 8.48 14.54 -5.14
N ALA A 163 9.04 14.28 -3.98
CA ALA A 163 9.76 13.02 -3.72
C ALA A 163 8.90 11.78 -3.97
N GLY A 164 7.67 11.77 -3.46
CA GLY A 164 6.73 10.67 -3.66
C GLY A 164 6.31 10.49 -5.12
N VAL A 165 6.07 11.60 -5.83
CA VAL A 165 5.74 11.58 -7.27
C VAL A 165 6.92 11.03 -8.08
N ALA A 166 8.14 11.46 -7.78
CA ALA A 166 9.34 11.00 -8.48
C ALA A 166 9.55 9.48 -8.31
N VAL A 167 9.42 8.97 -7.08
CA VAL A 167 9.50 7.53 -6.82
C VAL A 167 8.39 6.78 -7.56
N PHE A 168 7.16 7.30 -7.55
CA PHE A 168 6.04 6.63 -8.22
C PHE A 168 6.24 6.57 -9.74
N ARG A 169 6.59 7.68 -10.38
CA ARG A 169 6.85 7.73 -11.82
C ARG A 169 8.01 6.81 -12.24
N HIS A 170 9.08 6.77 -11.44
CA HIS A 170 10.19 5.85 -11.70
C HIS A 170 9.76 4.38 -11.56
N ALA A 171 9.04 4.02 -10.50
CA ALA A 171 8.48 2.69 -10.35
C ALA A 171 7.52 2.32 -11.51
N HIS A 172 6.67 3.26 -11.94
CA HIS A 172 5.77 3.06 -13.08
C HIS A 172 6.53 2.76 -14.38
N LYS A 173 7.58 3.52 -14.66
CA LYS A 173 8.46 3.28 -15.80
C LYS A 173 9.05 1.86 -15.75
N VAL A 174 9.62 1.46 -14.61
CA VAL A 174 10.20 0.12 -14.41
C VAL A 174 9.15 -0.98 -14.60
N TYR A 175 7.94 -0.79 -14.05
CA TYR A 175 6.84 -1.76 -14.17
C TYR A 175 6.43 -1.95 -15.64
N THR A 176 6.32 -0.85 -16.38
CA THR A 176 5.97 -0.85 -17.80
C THR A 176 7.06 -1.55 -18.63
N GLU A 177 8.34 -1.19 -18.41
CA GLU A 177 9.48 -1.77 -19.14
C GLU A 177 9.64 -3.28 -18.89
N ARG A 178 9.35 -3.73 -17.66
CA ARG A 178 9.45 -5.14 -17.27
C ARG A 178 8.16 -5.94 -17.51
N GLY A 179 7.07 -5.28 -17.89
CA GLY A 179 5.78 -5.92 -18.19
C GLY A 179 5.14 -6.60 -16.97
N TYR A 180 5.28 -6.04 -15.76
CA TYR A 180 4.65 -6.61 -14.58
C TYR A 180 3.13 -6.51 -14.62
N ARG A 181 2.44 -7.57 -14.22
CA ARG A 181 0.97 -7.63 -14.12
C ARG A 181 0.43 -6.95 -12.87
N THR A 182 1.26 -6.75 -11.85
CA THR A 182 0.93 -5.96 -10.66
C THR A 182 0.81 -4.50 -11.02
N ARG A 183 -0.29 -3.84 -10.62
CA ARG A 183 -0.50 -2.41 -10.82
C ARG A 183 0.07 -1.60 -9.66
N LEU A 184 0.56 -0.40 -9.93
CA LEU A 184 0.93 0.53 -8.88
C LEU A 184 -0.30 1.27 -8.35
N LEU A 185 -0.32 1.54 -7.05
CA LEU A 185 -1.35 2.31 -6.38
C LEU A 185 -0.72 3.48 -5.59
N SER A 186 -1.23 4.69 -5.80
CA SER A 186 -0.85 5.87 -5.03
C SER A 186 -1.78 6.06 -3.84
N ALA A 187 -1.20 6.24 -2.64
CA ALA A 187 -1.96 6.47 -1.42
C ALA A 187 -1.23 7.40 -0.42
N ALA A 188 -1.90 7.73 0.68
CA ALA A 188 -1.39 8.55 1.78
C ALA A 188 -1.07 10.00 1.37
N PHE A 189 -1.98 10.67 0.72
CA PHE A 189 -1.82 12.01 0.14
C PHE A 189 -1.47 13.10 1.17
N ARG A 190 -0.58 14.02 0.76
CA ARG A 190 -0.19 15.25 1.47
C ARG A 190 -0.43 16.51 0.66
N ASN A 191 -0.40 16.38 -0.67
CA ASN A 191 -0.63 17.48 -1.62
C ASN A 191 -1.41 16.97 -2.83
N HIS A 192 -1.81 17.86 -3.73
CA HIS A 192 -2.60 17.51 -4.92
C HIS A 192 -1.81 16.72 -5.96
N MET A 193 -0.49 16.89 -6.02
CA MET A 193 0.37 16.20 -7.00
C MET A 193 0.34 14.68 -6.82
N HIS A 194 -0.01 14.20 -5.62
CA HIS A 194 -0.17 12.77 -5.32
C HIS A 194 -1.31 12.09 -6.08
N TRP A 195 -2.13 12.86 -6.81
CA TRP A 195 -3.05 12.34 -7.79
C TRP A 195 -2.84 12.98 -9.16
N SER A 196 -2.70 14.32 -9.26
CA SER A 196 -2.67 15.02 -10.56
C SER A 196 -1.43 14.67 -11.39
N GLU A 197 -0.31 14.36 -10.73
CA GLU A 197 0.97 14.06 -11.37
C GLU A 197 1.23 12.55 -11.58
N ILE A 198 0.26 11.70 -11.29
CA ILE A 198 0.36 10.24 -11.41
C ILE A 198 -0.81 9.62 -12.18
N ILE A 199 -1.56 10.44 -12.88
CA ILE A 199 -2.65 9.96 -13.74
C ILE A 199 -2.08 9.39 -15.04
N GLY A 200 -2.65 8.28 -15.47
CA GLY A 200 -2.33 7.61 -16.72
C GLY A 200 -1.83 6.19 -16.52
N GLY A 201 -1.63 5.50 -17.63
CA GLY A 201 -1.29 4.09 -17.61
C GLY A 201 -2.35 3.25 -16.91
N ASP A 202 -1.90 2.22 -16.20
CA ASP A 202 -2.74 1.32 -15.42
C ASP A 202 -2.60 1.56 -13.89
N SER A 203 -2.39 2.80 -13.50
CA SER A 203 -2.22 3.19 -12.10
C SER A 203 -3.55 3.27 -11.36
N VAL A 204 -3.55 2.93 -10.09
CA VAL A 204 -4.68 3.09 -9.17
C VAL A 204 -4.43 4.29 -8.27
N ILE A 205 -5.44 5.14 -8.09
CA ILE A 205 -5.37 6.31 -7.21
C ILE A 205 -6.34 6.11 -6.06
N SER A 206 -5.83 6.12 -4.82
CA SER A 206 -6.61 5.85 -3.60
C SER A 206 -6.53 7.03 -2.63
N PRO A 207 -7.26 8.13 -2.89
CA PRO A 207 -7.31 9.27 -2.00
C PRO A 207 -8.16 8.96 -0.76
N PRO A 208 -7.74 9.37 0.45
CA PRO A 208 -8.63 9.41 1.62
C PRO A 208 -9.83 10.32 1.39
N TYR A 209 -10.94 10.08 2.09
CA TYR A 209 -12.18 10.86 1.93
C TYR A 209 -11.96 12.38 1.95
N ALA A 210 -11.20 12.90 2.92
CA ALA A 210 -10.91 14.33 2.99
C ALA A 210 -10.17 14.87 1.74
N TRP A 211 -9.38 14.04 1.08
CA TRP A 211 -8.74 14.39 -0.19
C TRP A 211 -9.69 14.26 -1.38
N GLN A 212 -10.65 13.33 -1.37
CA GLN A 212 -11.68 13.27 -2.42
C GLN A 212 -12.49 14.56 -2.44
N VAL A 213 -12.90 15.08 -1.27
CA VAL A 213 -13.58 16.37 -1.17
C VAL A 213 -12.72 17.50 -1.75
N LYS A 214 -11.46 17.62 -1.29
CA LYS A 214 -10.53 18.65 -1.79
C LYS A 214 -10.27 18.58 -3.29
N ILE A 215 -10.10 17.37 -3.85
CA ILE A 215 -9.88 17.16 -5.29
C ILE A 215 -11.07 17.71 -6.09
N ASN A 216 -12.30 17.45 -5.64
CA ASN A 216 -13.51 17.96 -6.28
C ASN A 216 -13.65 19.49 -6.19
N GLU A 217 -13.15 20.09 -5.11
CA GLU A 217 -13.20 21.55 -4.89
C GLU A 217 -12.10 22.30 -5.65
N LEU A 218 -10.94 21.69 -5.88
CA LEU A 218 -9.78 22.34 -6.49
C LEU A 218 -9.99 22.70 -7.96
N GLY A 219 -10.91 22.06 -8.67
CA GLY A 219 -11.18 22.33 -10.09
C GLY A 219 -9.98 22.12 -11.01
N ILE A 220 -8.99 21.32 -10.57
CA ILE A 220 -7.79 21.03 -11.38
C ILE A 220 -8.17 20.11 -12.54
N THR A 221 -7.81 20.53 -13.74
CA THR A 221 -7.87 19.67 -14.93
C THR A 221 -6.53 18.93 -15.04
N PRO A 222 -6.45 17.64 -14.75
CA PRO A 222 -5.18 16.92 -14.77
C PRO A 222 -4.73 16.61 -16.20
N ASN A 223 -3.43 16.49 -16.40
CA ASN A 223 -2.90 15.83 -17.58
C ASN A 223 -3.14 14.31 -17.45
N LEU A 224 -3.94 13.73 -18.35
CA LEU A 224 -4.31 12.32 -18.29
C LEU A 224 -3.16 11.35 -18.56
N ASN A 225 -1.99 11.85 -18.87
CA ASN A 225 -0.75 11.08 -19.07
C ASN A 225 0.39 11.54 -18.17
N SER A 226 0.10 12.24 -17.10
CA SER A 226 1.12 12.86 -16.23
C SER A 226 2.11 11.85 -15.65
N VAL A 227 1.71 10.61 -15.42
CA VAL A 227 2.59 9.55 -14.89
C VAL A 227 3.81 9.27 -15.78
N ASN A 228 3.70 9.54 -17.08
CA ASN A 228 4.77 9.34 -18.07
C ASN A 228 5.62 10.59 -18.31
N GLU A 229 5.25 11.72 -17.72
CA GLU A 229 6.04 12.95 -17.86
C GLU A 229 7.34 12.84 -17.05
N PRO A 230 8.46 13.32 -17.58
CA PRO A 230 9.71 13.36 -16.82
C PRO A 230 9.58 14.33 -15.64
N ILE A 231 10.28 14.02 -14.55
CA ILE A 231 10.49 15.00 -13.47
C ILE A 231 11.52 16.03 -13.94
N GLU A 232 11.23 17.31 -13.77
CA GLU A 232 12.16 18.38 -14.14
C GLU A 232 13.50 18.24 -13.39
N ALA A 233 14.61 18.45 -14.09
CA ALA A 233 15.96 18.35 -13.50
C ALA A 233 16.15 19.26 -12.28
N ARG A 234 15.55 20.48 -12.31
CA ARG A 234 15.59 21.41 -11.15
C ARG A 234 14.99 20.82 -9.86
N ILE A 235 14.15 19.79 -9.98
CA ILE A 235 13.50 19.09 -8.86
C ILE A 235 14.24 17.78 -8.55
N LEU A 236 14.52 16.96 -9.57
CA LEU A 236 15.09 15.64 -9.37
C LEU A 236 16.54 15.66 -8.96
N ASP A 237 17.36 16.51 -9.59
CA ASP A 237 18.81 16.57 -9.32
C ASP A 237 19.11 16.94 -7.86
N PRO A 238 18.50 17.99 -7.25
CA PRO A 238 18.72 18.27 -5.83
C PRO A 238 18.29 17.13 -4.90
N LEU A 239 17.21 16.39 -5.22
CA LEU A 239 16.80 15.22 -4.44
C LEU A 239 17.85 14.12 -4.49
N LEU A 240 18.40 13.83 -5.66
CA LEU A 240 19.42 12.80 -5.86
C LEU A 240 20.79 13.17 -5.29
N GLU A 241 21.18 14.44 -5.40
CA GLU A 241 22.50 14.90 -4.98
C GLU A 241 22.60 15.15 -3.48
N ASN A 242 21.55 15.73 -2.88
CA ASN A 242 21.62 16.21 -1.51
C ASN A 242 20.98 15.25 -0.47
N PHE A 243 20.21 14.24 -0.90
CA PHE A 243 19.48 13.37 0.02
C PHE A 243 19.81 11.90 -0.19
N PRO A 244 20.81 11.33 0.49
CA PRO A 244 21.12 9.88 0.42
C PRO A 244 19.91 9.00 0.78
N ALA A 245 19.04 9.49 1.67
CA ALA A 245 17.79 8.81 2.01
C ALA A 245 16.83 8.73 0.82
N PHE A 246 16.83 9.72 -0.08
CA PHE A 246 16.01 9.70 -1.29
C PHE A 246 16.55 8.70 -2.32
N ARG A 247 17.88 8.57 -2.48
CA ARG A 247 18.46 7.53 -3.35
C ARG A 247 18.00 6.13 -2.94
N LYS A 248 17.93 5.84 -1.63
CA LYS A 248 17.40 4.55 -1.14
C LYS A 248 15.93 4.30 -1.54
N LEU A 249 15.17 5.36 -1.76
CA LEU A 249 13.77 5.27 -2.19
C LEU A 249 13.66 5.17 -3.72
N TYR A 250 14.52 5.87 -4.44
CA TYR A 250 14.41 6.09 -5.87
C TYR A 250 15.16 5.05 -6.71
N ASP A 251 16.39 4.68 -6.31
CA ASP A 251 17.21 3.76 -7.09
C ASP A 251 16.62 2.34 -7.08
N VAL A 252 16.70 1.64 -8.21
CA VAL A 252 16.14 0.28 -8.38
C VAL A 252 16.79 -0.74 -7.44
N ASP A 253 18.02 -0.50 -7.04
CA ASP A 253 18.82 -1.28 -6.09
C ASP A 253 19.12 -0.51 -4.79
N GLY A 254 18.37 0.56 -4.52
CA GLY A 254 18.56 1.43 -3.36
C GLY A 254 18.37 0.74 -2.00
N LEU A 255 17.64 -0.37 -1.99
CA LEU A 255 17.47 -1.25 -0.81
C LEU A 255 17.52 -2.71 -1.26
N LYS A 256 18.16 -3.55 -0.45
CA LYS A 256 18.07 -5.01 -0.55
C LYS A 256 16.85 -5.52 0.20
N VAL A 257 16.34 -6.70 -0.17
CA VAL A 257 15.16 -7.31 0.49
C VAL A 257 15.36 -7.43 2.00
N GLU A 258 16.55 -7.81 2.45
CA GLU A 258 16.90 -7.98 3.87
C GLU A 258 16.82 -6.68 4.67
N GLU A 259 16.86 -5.52 4.00
CA GLU A 259 16.79 -4.20 4.62
C GLU A 259 15.34 -3.71 4.83
N PHE A 260 14.34 -4.28 4.12
CA PHE A 260 12.98 -3.73 4.07
C PHE A 260 12.33 -3.58 5.43
N THR A 261 12.43 -4.60 6.29
CA THR A 261 11.85 -4.59 7.64
C THR A 261 12.46 -3.50 8.52
N HIS A 262 13.77 -3.23 8.34
CA HIS A 262 14.53 -2.28 9.17
C HIS A 262 14.66 -0.90 8.54
N PHE A 263 14.14 -0.69 7.34
CA PHE A 263 14.16 0.63 6.71
C PHE A 263 13.33 1.63 7.55
N GLY A 264 13.88 2.82 7.76
CA GLY A 264 13.28 3.79 8.70
C GLY A 264 11.85 4.20 8.36
N ALA A 265 11.51 4.38 7.09
CA ALA A 265 10.13 4.69 6.67
C ALA A 265 9.19 3.50 6.96
N THR A 266 9.66 2.26 6.76
CA THR A 266 8.93 1.04 7.10
C THR A 266 8.65 0.98 8.61
N LEU A 267 9.68 1.12 9.44
CA LEU A 267 9.54 1.09 10.90
C LEU A 267 8.59 2.18 11.42
N ARG A 268 8.73 3.42 10.90
CA ARG A 268 7.86 4.53 11.28
C ARG A 268 6.39 4.23 10.99
N THR A 269 6.13 3.60 9.84
CA THR A 269 4.76 3.25 9.44
C THR A 269 4.22 2.06 10.21
N LEU A 270 5.00 1.01 10.38
CA LEU A 270 4.63 -0.18 11.17
C LEU A 270 4.25 0.20 12.60
N ARG A 271 5.01 1.09 13.26
CA ARG A 271 4.66 1.58 14.60
C ARG A 271 3.26 2.20 14.65
N GLY A 272 2.89 2.99 13.64
CA GLY A 272 1.55 3.58 13.55
C GLY A 272 0.45 2.53 13.35
N VAL A 273 0.67 1.55 12.47
CA VAL A 273 -0.33 0.47 12.23
C VAL A 273 -0.46 -0.46 13.44
N LEU A 274 0.65 -0.77 14.12
CA LEU A 274 0.62 -1.53 15.37
C LEU A 274 -0.15 -0.79 16.47
N GLN A 275 0.04 0.54 16.57
CA GLN A 275 -0.73 1.36 17.51
C GLN A 275 -2.22 1.31 17.20
N SER A 276 -2.62 1.31 15.92
CA SER A 276 -4.04 1.22 15.55
C SER A 276 -4.70 -0.09 16.01
N VAL A 277 -3.96 -1.20 16.12
CA VAL A 277 -4.49 -2.45 16.73
C VAL A 277 -4.74 -2.24 18.23
N ASN A 278 -3.79 -1.65 18.94
CA ASN A 278 -3.96 -1.35 20.37
C ASN A 278 -5.13 -0.40 20.62
N ASP A 279 -5.32 0.58 19.73
CA ASP A 279 -6.45 1.54 19.83
C ASP A 279 -7.79 0.83 19.61
N LEU A 280 -7.85 -0.14 18.69
CA LEU A 280 -9.05 -0.96 18.46
C LEU A 280 -9.36 -1.84 19.67
N GLU A 281 -8.38 -2.51 20.24
CA GLU A 281 -8.54 -3.31 21.47
C GLU A 281 -9.00 -2.43 22.64
N SER A 282 -8.40 -1.24 22.80
CA SER A 282 -8.79 -0.28 23.82
C SER A 282 -10.24 0.21 23.64
N PHE A 283 -10.66 0.47 22.41
CA PHE A 283 -12.03 0.84 22.10
C PHE A 283 -13.02 -0.29 22.49
N VAL A 284 -12.69 -1.53 22.16
CA VAL A 284 -13.52 -2.68 22.55
C VAL A 284 -13.60 -2.81 24.07
N ARG A 285 -12.49 -2.63 24.76
CA ARG A 285 -12.42 -2.64 26.24
C ARG A 285 -13.33 -1.58 26.86
N ASP A 286 -13.25 -0.33 26.38
CA ASP A 286 -14.05 0.77 26.90
C ASP A 286 -15.56 0.51 26.76
N VAL A 287 -15.96 -0.25 25.73
CA VAL A 287 -17.36 -0.62 25.51
C VAL A 287 -17.78 -1.85 26.36
N THR A 288 -16.90 -2.82 26.52
CA THR A 288 -17.20 -4.08 27.24
C THR A 288 -17.01 -3.97 28.74
N VAL A 289 -16.08 -3.15 29.18
CA VAL A 289 -15.75 -2.85 30.59
C VAL A 289 -15.72 -1.33 30.78
N PRO A 290 -16.90 -0.68 30.75
CA PRO A 290 -16.97 0.78 30.86
C PRO A 290 -16.42 1.25 32.20
N ASN A 291 -15.72 2.41 32.18
CA ASN A 291 -15.18 3.01 33.38
C ASN A 291 -16.35 3.47 34.30
N PRO A 292 -16.49 2.92 35.53
CA PRO A 292 -17.58 3.26 36.42
C PRO A 292 -17.46 4.69 37.01
N ASP A 293 -16.28 5.32 36.85
CA ASP A 293 -15.99 6.67 37.37
C ASP A 293 -16.23 7.80 36.33
N LYS A 294 -16.78 7.43 35.16
CA LYS A 294 -17.14 8.38 34.08
C LYS A 294 -18.62 8.50 33.89
#